data_15fc1b88259e3f1a6a778ded76fed4aa
#
_entry.id   15fc1b88259e3f1a6a778ded76fed4aa
#
_cell.length_a   1.000
_cell.length_b   1.000
_cell.length_c   1.000
_cell.angle_alpha   90.00
_cell.angle_beta   90.00
_cell.angle_gamma   90.00
#
_symmetry.space_group_name_H-M   'P 1'
#
loop_
_entity.id
_entity.type
_entity.pdbx_description
1 polymer ?
#
loop_
_entity_poly.entity_id
_entity_poly.type
_entity_poly.pdbx_seq_one_letter_code
_entity_poly.pdbx_strand_id
1 'polypeptide(L)'
;MSTNAIETVDLLVVGGGKAGKSLAMERAKAGWKVAMVERRFVGGTCINVACIPTKSLVNSARRLSDAHTDEAFGIVGTEGARVDLAKLRAHKEGIVGAMVAAHEKMFAAPGLDFIRGEARFTGERTVTIALEEGGERTIRGERVLINLGSRPARPAIPGLWESDAWTNEEILRLEELPSSLAIIGASYIGVEFASMMATFGVDVTLISSGEHVLPREDEDAARVVEAGLEAAGVRIVRGRAASASREGNTTTLTLTDGSTVSAEAVLVAVGRVPNTDGIGLDEAGVELTDRGFVAVDEHLRTSAEGVWAAGDCAGTPMFTHASWSDFRIIRAQLSGASLDDPTTTTKGRTIPYAVFATPELARIGLSEGEAREVGLDVRIAKIPTAAIPRAKTLRYAGEGFWKAVVDANTHQILGATLIGPNVSEVITAVQLAMAGGLTYEQLRFLPVAHPTMTEGLQVLFDSLG
;
A
#
# COMPACT_ATOMS: atom_id res chain seq x y z
N MET A 1 10.62 25.02 38.47
CA MET A 1 10.01 24.52 37.21
C MET A 1 10.74 25.22 36.08
N SER A 2 11.63 24.53 35.40
CA SER A 2 12.30 25.11 34.22
C SER A 2 11.25 25.26 33.12
N THR A 3 10.88 26.48 32.77
CA THR A 3 10.07 26.74 31.56
C THR A 3 10.98 26.36 30.39
N ASN A 4 10.76 25.18 29.80
CA ASN A 4 11.43 24.82 28.55
C ASN A 4 11.12 25.91 27.52
N ALA A 5 12.15 26.61 27.05
CA ALA A 5 11.99 27.64 26.04
C ALA A 5 11.42 27.00 24.75
N ILE A 6 10.40 27.65 24.17
CA ILE A 6 9.83 27.20 22.88
C ILE A 6 10.87 27.45 21.79
N GLU A 7 11.32 26.39 21.14
CA GLU A 7 12.19 26.45 19.98
C GLU A 7 11.38 26.78 18.72
N THR A 8 11.90 27.61 17.83
CA THR A 8 11.22 27.96 16.57
C THR A 8 12.00 27.45 15.37
N VAL A 9 11.26 26.90 14.40
CA VAL A 9 11.78 26.36 13.14
C VAL A 9 10.92 26.84 11.96
N ASP A 10 11.52 26.89 10.75
CA ASP A 10 10.79 27.26 9.53
C ASP A 10 9.77 26.18 9.14
N LEU A 11 10.12 24.90 9.37
CA LEU A 11 9.25 23.76 9.11
C LEU A 11 9.33 22.73 10.24
N LEU A 12 8.18 22.40 10.80
CA LEU A 12 8.00 21.28 11.73
C LEU A 12 7.29 20.14 11.00
N VAL A 13 7.89 18.96 10.99
CA VAL A 13 7.32 17.73 10.40
C VAL A 13 7.00 16.74 11.51
N VAL A 14 5.73 16.35 11.63
CA VAL A 14 5.27 15.38 12.62
C VAL A 14 4.99 14.05 11.92
N GLY A 15 5.95 13.12 12.06
CA GLY A 15 5.98 11.82 11.41
C GLY A 15 6.96 11.72 10.24
N GLY A 16 7.89 10.75 10.32
CA GLY A 16 8.96 10.48 9.35
C GLY A 16 8.54 9.56 8.19
N GLY A 17 7.25 9.54 7.84
CA GLY A 17 6.73 8.80 6.70
C GLY A 17 7.21 9.34 5.35
N LYS A 18 6.71 8.77 4.23
CA LYS A 18 7.24 9.08 2.89
C LYS A 18 7.16 10.57 2.52
N ALA A 19 6.03 11.24 2.77
CA ALA A 19 5.91 12.67 2.51
C ALA A 19 6.76 13.48 3.49
N GLY A 20 6.65 13.18 4.79
CA GLY A 20 7.32 13.91 5.86
C GLY A 20 8.82 13.97 5.68
N LYS A 21 9.47 12.80 5.61
CA LYS A 21 10.92 12.72 5.43
C LYS A 21 11.42 13.38 4.14
N SER A 22 10.62 13.25 3.04
CA SER A 22 11.01 13.83 1.77
C SER A 22 10.99 15.35 1.80
N LEU A 23 9.96 15.93 2.42
CA LEU A 23 9.85 17.39 2.59
C LEU A 23 10.89 17.92 3.56
N ALA A 24 11.09 17.24 4.69
CA ALA A 24 12.08 17.64 5.70
C ALA A 24 13.48 17.71 5.12
N MET A 25 13.94 16.64 4.45
CA MET A 25 15.28 16.60 3.84
C MET A 25 15.45 17.66 2.74
N GLU A 26 14.43 17.84 1.91
CA GLU A 26 14.52 18.78 0.79
C GLU A 26 14.52 20.21 1.27
N ARG A 27 13.70 20.58 2.27
CA ARG A 27 13.69 21.93 2.84
C ARG A 27 14.96 22.22 3.66
N ALA A 28 15.46 21.24 4.42
CA ALA A 28 16.75 21.38 5.11
C ALA A 28 17.90 21.64 4.11
N LYS A 29 17.92 20.89 2.99
CA LYS A 29 18.89 21.14 1.90
C LYS A 29 18.73 22.52 1.25
N ALA A 30 17.52 23.07 1.24
CA ALA A 30 17.24 24.43 0.77
C ALA A 30 17.59 25.52 1.80
N GLY A 31 18.19 25.17 2.95
CA GLY A 31 18.68 26.12 3.97
C GLY A 31 17.63 26.47 5.03
N TRP A 32 16.49 25.78 5.08
CA TRP A 32 15.52 25.99 6.14
C TRP A 32 15.96 25.30 7.43
N LYS A 33 15.58 25.89 8.57
CA LYS A 33 15.68 25.24 9.87
C LYS A 33 14.50 24.29 10.02
N VAL A 34 14.74 22.97 9.97
CA VAL A 34 13.71 21.95 9.95
C VAL A 34 13.83 21.05 11.17
N ALA A 35 12.71 20.82 11.88
CA ALA A 35 12.59 19.75 12.86
C ALA A 35 11.67 18.66 12.32
N MET A 36 12.06 17.39 12.41
CA MET A 36 11.25 16.23 12.07
C MET A 36 11.19 15.25 13.24
N VAL A 37 9.99 14.96 13.70
CA VAL A 37 9.76 14.06 14.84
C VAL A 37 9.24 12.72 14.35
N GLU A 38 9.84 11.61 14.79
CA GLU A 38 9.39 10.25 14.50
C GLU A 38 9.41 9.42 15.80
N ARG A 39 8.27 8.80 16.11
CA ARG A 39 8.10 8.06 17.36
C ARG A 39 8.60 6.62 17.31
N ARG A 40 8.65 5.99 16.10
CA ARG A 40 8.85 4.53 16.04
C ARG A 40 9.80 4.07 14.94
N PHE A 41 9.52 4.40 13.68
CA PHE A 41 10.18 3.77 12.53
C PHE A 41 10.97 4.78 11.71
N VAL A 42 12.28 4.72 11.77
CA VAL A 42 13.14 5.48 10.86
C VAL A 42 12.81 5.13 9.41
N GLY A 43 12.39 6.13 8.63
CA GLY A 43 11.96 5.94 7.25
C GLY A 43 10.50 5.56 7.06
N GLY A 44 9.72 5.35 8.15
CA GLY A 44 8.28 5.13 8.15
C GLY A 44 7.85 3.68 7.93
N THR A 45 6.54 3.46 8.01
CA THR A 45 5.87 2.15 7.98
C THR A 45 6.23 1.32 6.73
N CYS A 46 6.30 1.92 5.56
CA CYS A 46 6.54 1.23 4.28
C CYS A 46 7.86 0.42 4.29
N ILE A 47 8.93 0.99 4.84
CA ILE A 47 10.26 0.36 4.89
C ILE A 47 10.31 -0.73 5.95
N ASN A 48 9.69 -0.48 7.11
CA ASN A 48 9.91 -1.30 8.29
C ASN A 48 8.93 -2.47 8.42
N VAL A 49 7.64 -2.23 8.17
CA VAL A 49 6.57 -3.21 8.52
C VAL A 49 5.45 -3.30 7.46
N ALA A 50 5.69 -2.85 6.23
CA ALA A 50 4.67 -2.92 5.16
C ALA A 50 5.30 -3.28 3.80
N CYS A 51 5.38 -2.32 2.86
CA CYS A 51 5.68 -2.59 1.44
C CYS A 51 6.98 -3.38 1.24
N ILE A 52 8.08 -2.89 1.79
CA ILE A 52 9.42 -3.45 1.51
C ILE A 52 9.57 -4.87 2.07
N PRO A 53 9.33 -5.12 3.37
CA PRO A 53 9.45 -6.48 3.90
C PRO A 53 8.45 -7.44 3.26
N THR A 54 7.21 -7.01 3.01
CA THR A 54 6.20 -7.87 2.37
C THR A 54 6.61 -8.23 0.94
N LYS A 55 7.05 -7.26 0.12
CA LYS A 55 7.44 -7.53 -1.27
C LYS A 55 8.76 -8.33 -1.36
N SER A 56 9.65 -8.23 -0.37
CA SER A 56 10.77 -9.14 -0.23
C SER A 56 10.31 -10.60 -0.07
N LEU A 57 9.32 -10.85 0.79
CA LEU A 57 8.74 -12.18 0.98
C LEU A 57 7.96 -12.66 -0.25
N VAL A 58 7.17 -11.79 -0.89
CA VAL A 58 6.47 -12.09 -2.16
C VAL A 58 7.43 -12.54 -3.23
N ASN A 59 8.57 -11.84 -3.39
CA ASN A 59 9.61 -12.25 -4.36
C ASN A 59 10.17 -13.63 -4.04
N SER A 60 10.36 -13.95 -2.76
CA SER A 60 10.82 -15.28 -2.36
C SER A 60 9.76 -16.35 -2.62
N ALA A 61 8.48 -16.05 -2.37
CA ALA A 61 7.39 -16.96 -2.70
C ALA A 61 7.30 -17.21 -4.21
N ARG A 62 7.45 -16.15 -5.03
CA ARG A 62 7.50 -16.30 -6.48
C ARG A 62 8.65 -17.21 -6.92
N ARG A 63 9.87 -17.00 -6.38
CA ARG A 63 11.02 -17.85 -6.65
C ARG A 63 10.78 -19.32 -6.30
N LEU A 64 10.09 -19.57 -5.18
CA LEU A 64 9.73 -20.93 -4.77
C LEU A 64 8.70 -21.55 -5.73
N SER A 65 7.69 -20.77 -6.12
CA SER A 65 6.69 -21.19 -7.11
C SER A 65 7.33 -21.48 -8.48
N ASP A 66 8.25 -20.63 -8.93
CA ASP A 66 9.02 -20.85 -10.16
C ASP A 66 9.80 -22.16 -10.08
N ALA A 67 10.51 -22.43 -8.96
CA ALA A 67 11.27 -23.64 -8.75
C ALA A 67 10.42 -24.92 -8.85
N HIS A 68 9.18 -24.90 -8.38
CA HIS A 68 8.25 -26.03 -8.51
C HIS A 68 7.75 -26.27 -9.95
N THR A 69 7.95 -25.31 -10.85
CA THR A 69 7.53 -25.39 -12.25
C THR A 69 8.72 -25.44 -13.22
N ASP A 70 9.94 -25.41 -12.74
CA ASP A 70 11.19 -25.33 -13.49
C ASP A 70 11.38 -26.50 -14.49
N GLU A 71 10.89 -27.71 -14.18
CA GLU A 71 10.95 -28.87 -15.09
C GLU A 71 10.31 -28.54 -16.45
N ALA A 72 9.23 -27.76 -16.44
CA ALA A 72 8.57 -27.33 -17.67
C ALA A 72 9.45 -26.43 -18.56
N PHE A 73 10.52 -25.84 -17.99
CA PHE A 73 11.55 -25.07 -18.70
C PHE A 73 12.82 -25.87 -18.98
N GLY A 74 12.83 -27.17 -18.68
CA GLY A 74 14.00 -28.04 -18.85
C GLY A 74 15.02 -27.93 -17.72
N ILE A 75 14.65 -27.36 -16.58
CA ILE A 75 15.52 -27.25 -15.39
C ILE A 75 15.07 -28.35 -14.42
N VAL A 76 15.96 -29.22 -14.02
CA VAL A 76 15.69 -30.39 -13.17
C VAL A 76 16.38 -30.26 -11.81
N GLY A 77 15.83 -30.93 -10.81
CA GLY A 77 16.40 -30.98 -9.45
C GLY A 77 15.90 -29.89 -8.51
N THR A 78 14.83 -29.19 -8.86
CA THR A 78 14.20 -28.13 -8.07
C THR A 78 12.88 -28.56 -7.43
N GLU A 79 12.38 -29.76 -7.70
CA GLU A 79 11.07 -30.30 -7.29
C GLU A 79 10.92 -30.32 -5.76
N GLY A 80 12.02 -30.52 -5.04
CA GLY A 80 12.09 -30.53 -3.57
C GLY A 80 12.39 -29.18 -2.94
N ALA A 81 12.32 -28.09 -3.69
CA ALA A 81 12.59 -26.75 -3.18
C ALA A 81 11.61 -26.40 -2.04
N ARG A 82 12.14 -25.82 -0.97
CA ARG A 82 11.38 -25.39 0.20
C ARG A 82 11.99 -24.13 0.81
N VAL A 83 11.18 -23.41 1.58
CA VAL A 83 11.63 -22.25 2.31
C VAL A 83 12.50 -22.66 3.52
N ASP A 84 13.66 -22.02 3.66
CA ASP A 84 14.41 -21.94 4.91
C ASP A 84 14.05 -20.58 5.54
N LEU A 85 13.19 -20.61 6.56
CA LEU A 85 12.64 -19.39 7.14
C LEU A 85 13.70 -18.50 7.79
N ALA A 86 14.75 -19.09 8.36
CA ALA A 86 15.84 -18.31 8.95
C ALA A 86 16.60 -17.50 7.90
N LYS A 87 16.91 -18.11 6.75
CA LYS A 87 17.53 -17.41 5.62
C LYS A 87 16.60 -16.40 4.97
N LEU A 88 15.31 -16.73 4.82
CA LEU A 88 14.29 -15.83 4.30
C LEU A 88 14.17 -14.57 5.17
N ARG A 89 14.11 -14.75 6.48
CA ARG A 89 14.10 -13.66 7.45
C ARG A 89 15.36 -12.81 7.38
N ALA A 90 16.54 -13.44 7.38
CA ALA A 90 17.80 -12.72 7.26
C ALA A 90 17.90 -11.90 5.96
N HIS A 91 17.42 -12.44 4.83
CA HIS A 91 17.35 -11.72 3.56
C HIS A 91 16.45 -10.48 3.67
N LYS A 92 15.23 -10.63 4.17
CA LYS A 92 14.30 -9.50 4.37
C LYS A 92 14.86 -8.45 5.34
N GLU A 93 15.41 -8.88 6.48
CA GLU A 93 15.98 -7.98 7.49
C GLU A 93 17.22 -7.25 6.98
N GLY A 94 18.04 -7.90 6.15
CA GLY A 94 19.16 -7.26 5.47
C GLY A 94 18.73 -6.10 4.58
N ILE A 95 17.64 -6.28 3.81
CA ILE A 95 17.08 -5.22 2.95
C ILE A 95 16.55 -4.07 3.82
N VAL A 96 15.72 -4.38 4.81
CA VAL A 96 15.11 -3.38 5.69
C VAL A 96 16.21 -2.61 6.45
N GLY A 97 17.16 -3.31 7.05
CA GLY A 97 18.26 -2.72 7.81
C GLY A 97 19.14 -1.79 6.96
N ALA A 98 19.47 -2.20 5.74
CA ALA A 98 20.22 -1.35 4.82
C ALA A 98 19.47 -0.07 4.47
N MET A 99 18.14 -0.15 4.26
CA MET A 99 17.32 1.03 3.99
C MET A 99 17.16 1.94 5.21
N VAL A 100 17.01 1.39 6.40
CA VAL A 100 16.96 2.16 7.65
C VAL A 100 18.28 2.89 7.87
N ALA A 101 19.42 2.20 7.79
CA ALA A 101 20.74 2.81 7.94
C ALA A 101 21.02 3.93 6.91
N ALA A 102 20.53 3.75 5.68
CA ALA A 102 20.62 4.81 4.66
C ALA A 102 19.79 6.05 5.06
N HIS A 103 18.61 5.86 5.64
CA HIS A 103 17.78 6.99 6.12
C HIS A 103 18.39 7.67 7.34
N GLU A 104 18.98 6.93 8.28
CA GLU A 104 19.70 7.52 9.43
C GLU A 104 20.83 8.46 8.96
N LYS A 105 21.61 8.02 7.97
CA LYS A 105 22.65 8.87 7.36
C LYS A 105 22.06 10.12 6.68
N MET A 106 20.93 9.98 5.98
CA MET A 106 20.27 11.11 5.33
C MET A 106 19.68 12.09 6.35
N PHE A 107 19.17 11.60 7.48
CA PHE A 107 18.59 12.45 8.52
C PHE A 107 19.64 13.16 9.37
N ALA A 108 20.89 12.72 9.34
CA ALA A 108 22.03 13.42 9.94
C ALA A 108 22.53 14.61 9.09
N ALA A 109 21.84 14.96 8.00
CA ALA A 109 22.21 16.05 7.12
C ALA A 109 22.09 17.43 7.82
N PRO A 110 22.99 18.39 7.54
CA PRO A 110 22.90 19.74 8.10
C PRO A 110 21.55 20.41 7.82
N GLY A 111 21.02 21.13 8.82
CA GLY A 111 19.74 21.84 8.72
C GLY A 111 18.51 20.99 9.08
N LEU A 112 18.65 19.67 9.24
CA LEU A 112 17.58 18.79 9.71
C LEU A 112 17.85 18.37 11.16
N ASP A 113 17.00 18.78 12.07
CA ASP A 113 16.93 18.27 13.44
C ASP A 113 15.97 17.07 13.48
N PHE A 114 16.53 15.86 13.39
CA PHE A 114 15.77 14.62 13.48
C PHE A 114 15.60 14.20 14.93
N ILE A 115 14.38 14.16 15.42
CA ILE A 115 14.05 13.92 16.83
C ILE A 115 13.32 12.60 16.97
N ARG A 116 13.88 11.65 17.73
CA ARG A 116 13.21 10.44 18.15
C ARG A 116 12.39 10.73 19.40
N GLY A 117 11.07 10.61 19.28
CA GLY A 117 10.16 10.90 20.38
C GLY A 117 8.71 10.95 19.95
N GLU A 118 7.81 11.05 20.91
CA GLU A 118 6.39 11.15 20.70
C GLU A 118 5.92 12.60 20.78
N ALA A 119 5.42 13.13 19.66
CA ALA A 119 4.92 14.50 19.59
C ALA A 119 3.45 14.57 19.97
N ARG A 120 3.07 15.62 20.70
CA ARG A 120 1.69 16.02 20.95
C ARG A 120 1.55 17.51 20.65
N PHE A 121 0.52 17.89 19.91
CA PHE A 121 0.18 19.30 19.75
C PHE A 121 -0.33 19.87 21.09
N THR A 122 0.19 21.02 21.45
CA THR A 122 -0.13 21.74 22.71
C THR A 122 -0.56 23.17 22.42
N GLY A 123 -0.73 23.52 21.16
CA GLY A 123 -1.22 24.80 20.69
C GLY A 123 -0.99 24.95 19.18
N GLU A 124 -1.34 26.11 18.68
CA GLU A 124 -1.24 26.46 17.28
C GLU A 124 0.20 26.27 16.76
N ARG A 125 0.37 25.35 15.79
CA ARG A 125 1.68 24.98 15.19
C ARG A 125 2.77 24.62 16.21
N THR A 126 2.40 24.20 17.41
CA THR A 126 3.30 23.93 18.52
C THR A 126 3.13 22.51 19.01
N VAL A 127 4.21 21.77 19.12
CA VAL A 127 4.23 20.44 19.71
C VAL A 127 5.14 20.35 20.91
N THR A 128 4.74 19.59 21.91
CA THR A 128 5.63 19.08 22.96
C THR A 128 6.01 17.66 22.58
N ILE A 129 7.28 17.33 22.69
CA ILE A 129 7.87 16.07 22.26
C ILE A 129 8.45 15.39 23.50
N ALA A 130 7.88 14.23 23.85
CA ALA A 130 8.50 13.33 24.83
C ALA A 130 9.64 12.58 24.12
N LEU A 131 10.87 12.84 24.51
CA LEU A 131 12.06 12.27 23.86
C LEU A 131 12.26 10.78 24.25
N GLU A 132 12.70 9.97 23.30
CA GLU A 132 13.01 8.55 23.54
C GLU A 132 14.07 8.37 24.65
N GLU A 133 15.04 9.29 24.74
CA GLU A 133 16.11 9.28 25.77
C GLU A 133 15.68 9.94 27.10
N GLY A 134 14.42 10.35 27.20
CA GLY A 134 13.87 11.07 28.35
C GLY A 134 13.97 12.58 28.24
N GLY A 135 13.09 13.26 28.99
CA GLY A 135 12.93 14.72 28.91
C GLY A 135 11.94 15.13 27.83
N GLU A 136 11.76 16.43 27.70
CA GLU A 136 10.80 17.04 26.78
C GLU A 136 11.41 18.21 26.01
N ARG A 137 10.97 18.41 24.77
CA ARG A 137 11.23 19.61 23.98
C ARG A 137 9.91 20.18 23.49
N THR A 138 9.81 21.50 23.43
CA THR A 138 8.66 22.19 22.84
C THR A 138 9.11 22.97 21.61
N ILE A 139 8.53 22.66 20.46
CA ILE A 139 8.91 23.24 19.17
C ILE A 139 7.69 23.84 18.50
N ARG A 140 7.84 25.07 17.98
CA ARG A 140 6.87 25.75 17.13
C ARG A 140 7.41 25.86 15.71
N GLY A 141 6.62 25.40 14.72
CA GLY A 141 6.91 25.63 13.31
C GLY A 141 6.24 26.90 12.79
N GLU A 142 6.93 27.66 11.90
CA GLU A 142 6.22 28.64 11.07
C GLU A 142 5.24 27.94 10.14
N ARG A 143 5.63 26.77 9.66
CA ARG A 143 4.84 25.82 8.85
C ARG A 143 4.90 24.44 9.47
N VAL A 144 3.81 23.68 9.33
CA VAL A 144 3.72 22.33 9.89
C VAL A 144 3.25 21.33 8.83
N LEU A 145 3.92 20.19 8.75
CA LEU A 145 3.43 19.02 8.00
C LEU A 145 3.06 17.90 8.96
N ILE A 146 1.80 17.48 8.93
CA ILE A 146 1.27 16.32 9.64
C ILE A 146 1.40 15.10 8.71
N ASN A 147 2.22 14.10 9.10
CA ASN A 147 2.43 12.88 8.33
C ASN A 147 2.42 11.62 9.22
N LEU A 148 1.39 11.52 10.05
CA LEU A 148 1.27 10.50 11.11
C LEU A 148 1.06 9.09 10.59
N GLY A 149 0.67 8.94 9.31
CA GLY A 149 0.39 7.63 8.72
C GLY A 149 -0.85 6.96 9.32
N SER A 150 -0.84 5.63 9.25
CA SER A 150 -1.91 4.75 9.72
C SER A 150 -1.35 3.53 10.44
N ARG A 151 -2.24 2.82 11.16
CA ARG A 151 -1.96 1.54 11.84
C ARG A 151 -2.98 0.48 11.40
N PRO A 152 -2.69 -0.82 11.57
CA PRO A 152 -3.69 -1.88 11.36
C PRO A 152 -4.94 -1.62 12.20
N ALA A 153 -6.11 -1.82 11.59
CA ALA A 153 -7.36 -1.78 12.33
C ALA A 153 -7.44 -2.96 13.30
N ARG A 154 -7.89 -2.67 14.52
CA ARG A 154 -8.13 -3.68 15.56
C ARG A 154 -9.63 -3.79 15.83
N PRO A 155 -10.35 -4.68 15.11
CA PRO A 155 -11.79 -4.85 15.31
C PRO A 155 -12.09 -5.37 16.71
N ALA A 156 -13.19 -4.91 17.30
CA ALA A 156 -13.67 -5.35 18.61
C ALA A 156 -14.39 -6.70 18.50
N ILE A 157 -13.68 -7.75 18.09
CA ILE A 157 -14.17 -9.13 18.02
C ILE A 157 -13.81 -9.80 19.37
N PRO A 158 -14.79 -10.24 20.16
CA PRO A 158 -14.55 -10.88 21.45
C PRO A 158 -13.59 -12.07 21.35
N GLY A 159 -12.59 -12.12 22.22
CA GLY A 159 -11.59 -13.20 22.31
C GLY A 159 -10.50 -13.16 21.23
N LEU A 160 -10.58 -12.27 20.24
CA LEU A 160 -9.62 -12.27 19.12
C LEU A 160 -8.21 -11.87 19.54
N TRP A 161 -8.08 -10.79 20.29
CA TRP A 161 -6.76 -10.29 20.70
C TRP A 161 -6.21 -11.06 21.89
N GLU A 162 -7.06 -11.64 22.70
CA GLU A 162 -6.72 -12.59 23.77
C GLU A 162 -6.23 -13.93 23.21
N SER A 163 -6.51 -14.21 21.93
CA SER A 163 -6.04 -15.41 21.20
C SER A 163 -4.73 -15.18 20.45
N ASP A 164 -3.98 -14.12 20.76
CA ASP A 164 -2.70 -13.77 20.12
C ASP A 164 -2.81 -13.57 18.60
N ALA A 165 -3.89 -12.94 18.14
CA ALA A 165 -4.09 -12.62 16.72
C ALA A 165 -3.02 -11.65 16.23
N TRP A 166 -2.55 -11.87 15.00
CA TRP A 166 -1.50 -11.10 14.35
C TRP A 166 -2.04 -9.98 13.47
N THR A 167 -1.23 -8.97 13.29
CA THR A 167 -1.33 -8.00 12.21
C THR A 167 -0.20 -8.22 11.20
N ASN A 168 -0.08 -7.34 10.21
CA ASN A 168 1.06 -7.36 9.28
C ASN A 168 2.43 -7.19 9.98
N GLU A 169 2.46 -6.70 11.20
CA GLU A 169 3.72 -6.51 11.93
C GLU A 169 4.24 -7.81 12.53
N GLU A 170 3.35 -8.61 13.14
CA GLU A 170 3.69 -9.87 13.77
C GLU A 170 4.07 -10.91 12.70
N ILE A 171 3.27 -11.08 11.65
CA ILE A 171 3.53 -12.07 10.59
C ILE A 171 4.86 -11.80 9.84
N LEU A 172 5.31 -10.55 9.77
CA LEU A 172 6.61 -10.22 9.18
C LEU A 172 7.81 -10.56 10.07
N ARG A 173 7.59 -10.99 11.33
CA ARG A 173 8.62 -11.31 12.31
C ARG A 173 8.67 -12.78 12.69
N LEU A 174 7.89 -13.63 12.01
CA LEU A 174 7.80 -15.05 12.34
C LEU A 174 9.16 -15.73 12.39
N GLU A 175 9.36 -16.55 13.41
CA GLU A 175 10.53 -17.43 13.58
C GLU A 175 10.26 -18.82 13.04
N GLU A 176 8.99 -19.25 13.06
CA GLU A 176 8.50 -20.51 12.51
C GLU A 176 7.24 -20.27 11.70
N LEU A 177 7.04 -21.05 10.63
CA LEU A 177 5.79 -21.03 9.88
C LEU A 177 4.73 -21.79 10.66
N PRO A 178 3.52 -21.24 10.85
CA PRO A 178 2.44 -22.01 11.44
C PRO A 178 2.00 -23.12 10.48
N SER A 179 1.50 -24.22 11.02
CA SER A 179 0.93 -25.30 10.20
C SER A 179 -0.32 -24.86 9.46
N SER A 180 -1.09 -23.94 10.07
CA SER A 180 -2.31 -23.38 9.49
C SER A 180 -2.50 -21.91 9.88
N LEU A 181 -3.09 -21.14 8.96
CA LEU A 181 -3.31 -19.69 9.11
C LEU A 181 -4.73 -19.32 8.67
N ALA A 182 -5.52 -18.73 9.57
CA ALA A 182 -6.77 -18.08 9.20
C ALA A 182 -6.53 -16.58 9.00
N ILE A 183 -6.95 -16.03 7.86
CA ILE A 183 -6.80 -14.61 7.54
C ILE A 183 -8.18 -13.96 7.53
N ILE A 184 -8.41 -12.98 8.41
CA ILE A 184 -9.65 -12.20 8.46
C ILE A 184 -9.48 -10.97 7.57
N GLY A 185 -10.20 -10.92 6.43
CA GLY A 185 -10.21 -9.82 5.48
C GLY A 185 -9.51 -10.15 4.16
N ALA A 186 -10.27 -10.07 3.07
CA ALA A 186 -9.90 -10.48 1.72
C ALA A 186 -9.64 -9.28 0.78
N SER A 187 -9.13 -8.16 1.30
CA SER A 187 -8.60 -7.05 0.51
C SER A 187 -7.11 -7.26 0.21
N TYR A 188 -6.43 -6.26 -0.35
CA TYR A 188 -5.05 -6.36 -0.86
C TYR A 188 -4.07 -7.07 0.08
N ILE A 189 -4.04 -6.66 1.35
CA ILE A 189 -3.13 -7.23 2.35
C ILE A 189 -3.44 -8.71 2.59
N GLY A 190 -4.72 -9.05 2.83
CA GLY A 190 -5.13 -10.43 3.09
C GLY A 190 -4.85 -11.36 1.92
N VAL A 191 -5.12 -10.90 0.70
CA VAL A 191 -4.86 -11.65 -0.55
C VAL A 191 -3.36 -11.88 -0.77
N GLU A 192 -2.51 -10.86 -0.58
CA GLU A 192 -1.06 -11.01 -0.71
C GLU A 192 -0.49 -12.01 0.31
N PHE A 193 -0.89 -11.91 1.59
CA PHE A 193 -0.45 -12.85 2.61
C PHE A 193 -1.00 -14.26 2.37
N ALA A 194 -2.25 -14.39 1.93
CA ALA A 194 -2.82 -15.71 1.60
C ALA A 194 -2.02 -16.41 0.49
N SER A 195 -1.78 -15.70 -0.63
CA SER A 195 -1.00 -16.21 -1.76
C SER A 195 0.42 -16.64 -1.32
N MET A 196 1.11 -15.77 -0.60
CA MET A 196 2.49 -15.98 -0.17
C MET A 196 2.61 -17.13 0.83
N MET A 197 1.76 -17.17 1.85
CA MET A 197 1.86 -18.18 2.92
C MET A 197 1.47 -19.57 2.40
N ALA A 198 0.47 -19.67 1.51
CA ALA A 198 0.15 -20.93 0.84
C ALA A 198 1.34 -21.43 0.01
N THR A 199 2.03 -20.56 -0.73
CA THR A 199 3.25 -20.93 -1.47
C THR A 199 4.36 -21.44 -0.54
N PHE A 200 4.45 -20.92 0.69
CA PHE A 200 5.40 -21.43 1.69
C PHE A 200 4.98 -22.75 2.35
N GLY A 201 3.81 -23.30 1.99
CA GLY A 201 3.33 -24.59 2.48
C GLY A 201 2.45 -24.51 3.72
N VAL A 202 1.96 -23.34 4.08
CA VAL A 202 1.00 -23.14 5.18
C VAL A 202 -0.42 -23.48 4.68
N ASP A 203 -1.22 -24.18 5.49
CA ASP A 203 -2.66 -24.39 5.21
C ASP A 203 -3.42 -23.08 5.49
N VAL A 204 -3.84 -22.40 4.43
CA VAL A 204 -4.41 -21.05 4.53
C VAL A 204 -5.92 -21.06 4.33
N THR A 205 -6.64 -20.43 5.27
CA THR A 205 -8.06 -20.10 5.11
C THR A 205 -8.23 -18.58 5.08
N LEU A 206 -8.73 -18.03 3.97
CA LEU A 206 -9.04 -16.62 3.80
C LEU A 206 -10.53 -16.36 4.04
N ILE A 207 -10.86 -15.54 5.03
CA ILE A 207 -12.24 -15.19 5.39
C ILE A 207 -12.61 -13.86 4.74
N SER A 208 -13.57 -13.89 3.80
CA SER A 208 -14.11 -12.72 3.10
C SER A 208 -15.49 -12.36 3.61
N SER A 209 -15.66 -11.11 4.04
CA SER A 209 -16.98 -10.59 4.42
C SER A 209 -17.84 -10.17 3.22
N GLY A 210 -17.25 -10.11 2.02
CA GLY A 210 -17.93 -9.81 0.77
C GLY A 210 -18.15 -11.06 -0.07
N GLU A 211 -18.87 -10.89 -1.17
CA GLU A 211 -19.14 -11.97 -2.14
C GLU A 211 -17.85 -12.44 -2.83
N HIS A 212 -16.92 -11.51 -3.09
CA HIS A 212 -15.63 -11.78 -3.71
C HIS A 212 -14.47 -11.25 -2.87
N VAL A 213 -13.27 -11.76 -3.13
CA VAL A 213 -12.04 -11.10 -2.67
C VAL A 213 -11.86 -9.77 -3.43
N LEU A 214 -11.00 -8.90 -2.93
CA LEU A 214 -10.74 -7.59 -3.55
C LEU A 214 -12.04 -6.81 -3.87
N PRO A 215 -12.85 -6.45 -2.89
CA PRO A 215 -14.22 -5.93 -3.08
C PRO A 215 -14.30 -4.58 -3.81
N ARG A 216 -13.17 -3.98 -4.19
CA ARG A 216 -13.09 -2.74 -4.99
C ARG A 216 -12.81 -2.99 -6.47
N GLU A 217 -12.56 -4.24 -6.83
CA GLU A 217 -12.32 -4.63 -8.21
C GLU A 217 -13.63 -5.05 -8.89
N ASP A 218 -13.66 -4.97 -10.22
CA ASP A 218 -14.74 -5.58 -10.98
C ASP A 218 -14.81 -7.10 -10.69
N GLU A 219 -16.01 -7.66 -10.69
CA GLU A 219 -16.25 -9.07 -10.35
C GLU A 219 -15.39 -10.04 -11.17
N ASP A 220 -15.23 -9.76 -12.48
CA ASP A 220 -14.41 -10.59 -13.36
C ASP A 220 -12.93 -10.62 -12.93
N ALA A 221 -12.41 -9.49 -12.46
CA ALA A 221 -11.05 -9.39 -11.92
C ALA A 221 -10.91 -10.13 -10.59
N ALA A 222 -11.87 -9.93 -9.68
CA ALA A 222 -11.90 -10.61 -8.39
C ALA A 222 -11.93 -12.14 -8.54
N ARG A 223 -12.76 -12.67 -9.43
CA ARG A 223 -12.86 -14.12 -9.72
C ARG A 223 -11.55 -14.73 -10.21
N VAL A 224 -10.79 -14.02 -11.05
CA VAL A 224 -9.48 -14.51 -11.52
C VAL A 224 -8.48 -14.62 -10.36
N VAL A 225 -8.47 -13.63 -9.46
CA VAL A 225 -7.61 -13.68 -8.28
C VAL A 225 -8.05 -14.79 -7.32
N GLU A 226 -9.35 -14.99 -7.12
CA GLU A 226 -9.90 -16.10 -6.33
C GLU A 226 -9.44 -17.45 -6.87
N ALA A 227 -9.62 -17.69 -8.17
CA ALA A 227 -9.19 -18.94 -8.82
C ALA A 227 -7.67 -19.17 -8.63
N GLY A 228 -6.86 -18.11 -8.72
CA GLY A 228 -5.43 -18.21 -8.45
C GLY A 228 -5.09 -18.59 -7.01
N LEU A 229 -5.81 -18.04 -6.04
CA LEU A 229 -5.65 -18.39 -4.63
C LEU A 229 -6.08 -19.84 -4.36
N GLU A 230 -7.21 -20.27 -4.89
CA GLU A 230 -7.70 -21.66 -4.77
C GLU A 230 -6.74 -22.65 -5.43
N ALA A 231 -6.20 -22.33 -6.60
CA ALA A 231 -5.17 -23.13 -7.26
C ALA A 231 -3.88 -23.26 -6.44
N ALA A 232 -3.56 -22.24 -5.63
CA ALA A 232 -2.46 -22.28 -4.68
C ALA A 232 -2.80 -23.02 -3.36
N GLY A 233 -4.01 -23.56 -3.22
CA GLY A 233 -4.45 -24.31 -2.04
C GLY A 233 -5.11 -23.45 -0.95
N VAL A 234 -5.39 -22.18 -1.20
CA VAL A 234 -6.09 -21.32 -0.24
C VAL A 234 -7.57 -21.69 -0.20
N ARG A 235 -8.10 -21.97 0.98
CA ARG A 235 -9.54 -22.14 1.19
C ARG A 235 -10.19 -20.78 1.43
N ILE A 236 -11.15 -20.40 0.62
CA ILE A 236 -11.88 -19.12 0.77
C ILE A 236 -13.23 -19.40 1.46
N VAL A 237 -13.47 -18.73 2.59
CA VAL A 237 -14.70 -18.83 3.38
C VAL A 237 -15.42 -17.48 3.36
N ARG A 238 -16.72 -17.50 3.02
CA ARG A 238 -17.57 -16.30 3.07
C ARG A 238 -18.16 -16.16 4.45
N GLY A 239 -17.98 -14.99 5.08
CA GLY A 239 -18.53 -14.72 6.41
C GLY A 239 -17.78 -13.61 7.15
N ARG A 240 -18.26 -13.30 8.33
CA ARG A 240 -17.64 -12.32 9.24
C ARG A 240 -17.31 -13.02 10.55
N ALA A 241 -16.10 -12.84 11.06
CA ALA A 241 -15.72 -13.32 12.39
C ALA A 241 -16.55 -12.58 13.45
N ALA A 242 -17.22 -13.32 14.32
CA ALA A 242 -18.04 -12.82 15.41
C ALA A 242 -17.36 -12.95 16.76
N SER A 243 -16.57 -14.03 16.96
CA SER A 243 -15.77 -14.24 18.17
C SER A 243 -14.59 -15.15 17.87
N ALA A 244 -13.65 -15.20 18.80
CA ALA A 244 -12.53 -16.13 18.77
C ALA A 244 -12.35 -16.79 20.14
N SER A 245 -11.82 -18.01 20.15
CA SER A 245 -11.37 -18.69 21.36
C SER A 245 -10.11 -19.49 21.06
N ARG A 246 -9.20 -19.60 22.04
CA ARG A 246 -7.96 -20.36 21.89
C ARG A 246 -7.92 -21.51 22.90
N GLU A 247 -7.65 -22.70 22.40
CA GLU A 247 -7.40 -23.88 23.19
C GLU A 247 -6.07 -24.52 22.75
N GLY A 248 -5.11 -24.54 23.68
CA GLY A 248 -3.75 -24.98 23.36
C GLY A 248 -3.14 -24.14 22.23
N ASN A 249 -2.77 -24.78 21.13
CA ASN A 249 -2.15 -24.12 19.97
C ASN A 249 -3.16 -23.81 18.84
N THR A 250 -4.47 -23.96 19.09
CA THR A 250 -5.49 -23.76 18.07
C THR A 250 -6.42 -22.62 18.45
N THR A 251 -6.56 -21.66 17.54
CA THR A 251 -7.58 -20.60 17.62
C THR A 251 -8.77 -20.96 16.75
N THR A 252 -9.96 -20.96 17.33
CA THR A 252 -11.23 -21.17 16.64
C THR A 252 -11.97 -19.84 16.51
N LEU A 253 -12.22 -19.45 15.26
CA LEU A 253 -13.05 -18.30 14.92
C LEU A 253 -14.50 -18.80 14.71
N THR A 254 -15.46 -18.20 15.39
CA THR A 254 -16.88 -18.40 15.12
C THR A 254 -17.35 -17.30 14.20
N LEU A 255 -17.99 -17.64 13.08
CA LEU A 255 -18.53 -16.68 12.13
C LEU A 255 -19.97 -16.29 12.52
N THR A 256 -20.47 -15.23 11.90
CA THR A 256 -21.83 -14.69 12.19
C THR A 256 -22.97 -15.65 11.84
N ASP A 257 -22.73 -16.63 10.98
CA ASP A 257 -23.69 -17.70 10.64
C ASP A 257 -23.60 -18.94 11.54
N GLY A 258 -22.71 -18.89 12.54
CA GLY A 258 -22.45 -20.00 13.47
C GLY A 258 -21.44 -21.04 12.98
N SER A 259 -20.96 -20.95 11.75
CA SER A 259 -19.87 -21.81 11.28
C SER A 259 -18.54 -21.45 11.94
N THR A 260 -17.56 -22.36 11.89
CA THR A 260 -16.28 -22.17 12.54
C THR A 260 -15.11 -22.37 11.59
N VAL A 261 -14.02 -21.65 11.85
CA VAL A 261 -12.72 -21.80 11.20
C VAL A 261 -11.67 -21.94 12.29
N SER A 262 -10.92 -23.04 12.27
CA SER A 262 -9.84 -23.27 13.25
C SER A 262 -8.48 -23.22 12.55
N ALA A 263 -7.50 -22.59 13.17
CA ALA A 263 -6.13 -22.51 12.70
C ALA A 263 -5.15 -22.32 13.87
N GLU A 264 -3.89 -22.64 13.66
CA GLU A 264 -2.82 -22.38 14.63
C GLU A 264 -2.60 -20.88 14.85
N ALA A 265 -2.68 -20.10 13.78
CA ALA A 265 -2.52 -18.65 13.83
C ALA A 265 -3.67 -17.91 13.12
N VAL A 266 -3.91 -16.67 13.54
CA VAL A 266 -4.92 -15.79 12.94
C VAL A 266 -4.26 -14.46 12.55
N LEU A 267 -4.39 -14.06 11.27
CA LEU A 267 -3.97 -12.77 10.77
C LEU A 267 -5.20 -11.85 10.56
N VAL A 268 -5.14 -10.65 11.10
CA VAL A 268 -6.17 -9.62 10.93
C VAL A 268 -5.75 -8.62 9.83
N ALA A 269 -6.46 -8.64 8.70
CA ALA A 269 -6.20 -7.83 7.51
C ALA A 269 -7.45 -7.02 7.07
N VAL A 270 -8.24 -6.52 8.04
CA VAL A 270 -9.53 -5.84 7.82
C VAL A 270 -9.43 -4.35 7.49
N GLY A 271 -8.23 -3.85 7.25
CA GLY A 271 -7.98 -2.46 6.89
C GLY A 271 -7.07 -1.73 7.87
N ARG A 272 -7.03 -0.40 7.71
CA ARG A 272 -6.13 0.48 8.47
C ARG A 272 -6.91 1.69 8.98
N VAL A 273 -6.47 2.26 10.09
CA VAL A 273 -7.03 3.48 10.71
C VAL A 273 -5.94 4.54 10.84
N PRO A 274 -6.25 5.83 10.69
CA PRO A 274 -5.27 6.90 10.83
C PRO A 274 -4.72 7.00 12.26
N ASN A 275 -3.49 7.50 12.40
CA ASN A 275 -2.85 7.71 13.71
C ASN A 275 -3.13 9.12 14.25
N THR A 276 -4.38 9.52 14.31
CA THR A 276 -4.82 10.86 14.69
C THR A 276 -5.30 10.96 16.13
N ASP A 277 -5.50 9.82 16.80
CA ASP A 277 -6.01 9.78 18.17
C ASP A 277 -4.96 10.30 19.16
N GLY A 278 -5.42 11.11 20.13
CA GLY A 278 -4.65 11.50 21.32
C GLY A 278 -3.45 12.42 21.06
N ILE A 279 -3.22 12.84 19.80
CA ILE A 279 -2.07 13.67 19.42
C ILE A 279 -2.33 15.19 19.61
N GLY A 280 -3.55 15.62 20.01
CA GLY A 280 -3.86 17.02 20.27
C GLY A 280 -4.10 17.84 19.00
N LEU A 281 -4.75 17.28 17.99
CA LEU A 281 -5.05 18.01 16.74
C LEU A 281 -6.06 19.14 16.95
N ASP A 282 -6.96 18.99 17.89
CA ASP A 282 -7.92 20.00 18.33
C ASP A 282 -7.23 21.23 18.96
N GLU A 283 -6.20 21.01 19.77
CA GLU A 283 -5.37 22.09 20.33
C GLU A 283 -4.60 22.86 19.23
N ALA A 284 -4.36 22.22 18.09
CA ALA A 284 -3.75 22.84 16.91
C ALA A 284 -4.76 23.52 15.99
N GLY A 285 -6.08 23.42 16.26
CA GLY A 285 -7.12 23.92 15.36
C GLY A 285 -7.30 23.08 14.07
N VAL A 286 -6.88 21.82 14.10
CA VAL A 286 -6.94 20.90 12.96
C VAL A 286 -8.17 20.01 13.08
N GLU A 287 -9.07 20.13 12.11
CA GLU A 287 -10.30 19.35 12.05
C GLU A 287 -10.05 17.93 11.50
N LEU A 288 -10.89 17.00 11.98
CA LEU A 288 -10.92 15.63 11.48
C LEU A 288 -12.22 15.38 10.70
N THR A 289 -12.15 14.47 9.74
CA THR A 289 -13.34 13.90 9.08
C THR A 289 -14.07 12.93 10.02
N ASP A 290 -15.33 12.57 9.72
CA ASP A 290 -16.11 11.57 10.48
C ASP A 290 -15.40 10.20 10.59
N ARG A 291 -14.47 9.92 9.68
CA ARG A 291 -13.66 8.69 9.67
C ARG A 291 -12.32 8.83 10.40
N GLY A 292 -12.11 9.96 11.07
CA GLY A 292 -10.91 10.24 11.87
C GLY A 292 -9.67 10.64 11.07
N PHE A 293 -9.77 10.90 9.76
CA PHE A 293 -8.66 11.46 8.99
C PHE A 293 -8.55 12.97 9.22
N VAL A 294 -7.35 13.51 9.09
CA VAL A 294 -7.18 14.97 9.02
C VAL A 294 -7.93 15.51 7.82
N ALA A 295 -8.84 16.45 8.04
CA ALA A 295 -9.58 17.11 6.98
C ALA A 295 -8.64 18.05 6.20
N VAL A 296 -8.55 17.85 4.89
CA VAL A 296 -7.72 18.66 3.99
C VAL A 296 -8.50 19.08 2.75
N ASP A 297 -8.11 20.22 2.19
CA ASP A 297 -8.58 20.64 0.85
C ASP A 297 -7.79 19.94 -0.27
N GLU A 298 -8.09 20.29 -1.51
CA GLU A 298 -7.41 19.75 -2.70
C GLU A 298 -5.91 20.11 -2.77
N HIS A 299 -5.46 21.07 -1.98
CA HIS A 299 -4.08 21.52 -1.84
C HIS A 299 -3.38 20.88 -0.63
N LEU A 300 -4.04 19.92 0.03
CA LEU A 300 -3.57 19.27 1.25
C LEU A 300 -3.40 20.21 2.46
N ARG A 301 -4.05 21.38 2.45
CA ARG A 301 -4.09 22.32 3.57
C ARG A 301 -5.17 21.87 4.55
N THR A 302 -4.88 21.97 5.83
CA THR A 302 -5.84 21.71 6.90
C THR A 302 -6.69 22.96 7.19
N SER A 303 -7.62 22.86 8.15
CA SER A 303 -8.37 24.01 8.70
C SER A 303 -7.47 25.02 9.42
N ALA A 304 -6.29 24.62 9.93
CA ALA A 304 -5.34 25.47 10.60
C ALA A 304 -4.38 26.15 9.60
N GLU A 305 -4.20 27.47 9.73
CA GLU A 305 -3.31 28.24 8.84
C GLU A 305 -1.84 27.80 8.95
N GLY A 306 -1.20 27.58 7.81
CA GLY A 306 0.21 27.16 7.74
C GLY A 306 0.42 25.69 8.14
N VAL A 307 -0.65 24.88 8.15
CA VAL A 307 -0.61 23.46 8.48
C VAL A 307 -1.13 22.62 7.30
N TRP A 308 -0.33 21.65 6.87
CA TRP A 308 -0.67 20.65 5.84
C TRP A 308 -0.74 19.27 6.45
N ALA A 309 -1.47 18.37 5.80
CA ALA A 309 -1.39 16.95 6.11
C ALA A 309 -1.21 16.12 4.84
N ALA A 310 -0.50 14.99 4.95
CA ALA A 310 -0.12 14.17 3.81
C ALA A 310 -0.11 12.66 4.12
N GLY A 311 -0.38 11.85 3.11
CA GLY A 311 -0.40 10.40 3.20
C GLY A 311 -1.61 9.86 3.93
N ASP A 312 -1.45 8.68 4.53
CA ASP A 312 -2.59 7.91 5.07
C ASP A 312 -3.44 8.70 6.07
N CYS A 313 -2.84 9.53 6.92
CA CYS A 313 -3.58 10.31 7.93
C CYS A 313 -4.44 11.42 7.33
N ALA A 314 -4.19 11.84 6.09
CA ALA A 314 -4.97 12.84 5.36
C ALA A 314 -6.04 12.22 4.44
N GLY A 315 -6.29 10.90 4.55
CA GLY A 315 -7.26 10.22 3.69
C GLY A 315 -6.77 9.99 2.25
N THR A 316 -5.53 10.34 1.92
CA THR A 316 -4.87 9.95 0.66
C THR A 316 -4.88 8.43 0.51
N PRO A 317 -5.07 7.88 -0.70
CA PRO A 317 -4.97 6.43 -0.90
C PRO A 317 -3.70 5.86 -0.24
N MET A 318 -3.86 4.84 0.60
CA MET A 318 -2.82 4.33 1.50
C MET A 318 -1.68 3.62 0.76
N PHE A 319 -1.08 4.32 -0.19
CA PHE A 319 0.07 3.89 -0.98
C PHE A 319 1.24 4.86 -0.81
N THR A 320 2.44 4.32 -0.74
CA THR A 320 3.67 5.11 -0.56
C THR A 320 3.86 6.15 -1.68
N HIS A 321 3.53 5.80 -2.93
CA HIS A 321 3.65 6.72 -4.07
C HIS A 321 2.55 7.80 -4.07
N ALA A 322 1.39 7.54 -3.49
CA ALA A 322 0.38 8.57 -3.25
C ALA A 322 0.88 9.61 -2.24
N SER A 323 1.43 9.16 -1.11
CA SER A 323 2.09 10.04 -0.14
C SER A 323 3.31 10.80 -0.75
N TRP A 324 4.04 10.17 -1.69
CA TRP A 324 5.09 10.85 -2.45
C TRP A 324 4.53 11.95 -3.37
N SER A 325 3.37 11.73 -3.97
CA SER A 325 2.67 12.75 -4.74
C SER A 325 2.22 13.92 -3.86
N ASP A 326 1.70 13.65 -2.66
CA ASP A 326 1.34 14.68 -1.68
C ASP A 326 2.53 15.58 -1.32
N PHE A 327 3.69 14.96 -1.06
CA PHE A 327 4.92 15.71 -0.86
C PHE A 327 5.21 16.70 -2.00
N ARG A 328 5.05 16.28 -3.26
CA ARG A 328 5.33 17.15 -4.42
C ARG A 328 4.37 18.33 -4.49
N ILE A 329 3.10 18.12 -4.17
CA ILE A 329 2.06 19.15 -4.11
C ILE A 329 2.42 20.20 -3.06
N ILE A 330 2.71 19.77 -1.83
CA ILE A 330 3.06 20.66 -0.73
C ILE A 330 4.39 21.38 -1.03
N ARG A 331 5.38 20.67 -1.59
CA ARG A 331 6.65 21.24 -2.00
C ARG A 331 6.48 22.39 -2.99
N ALA A 332 5.62 22.23 -4.01
CA ALA A 332 5.38 23.26 -5.01
C ALA A 332 4.83 24.53 -4.36
N GLN A 333 3.84 24.40 -3.47
CA GLN A 333 3.28 25.52 -2.70
C GLN A 333 4.35 26.20 -1.84
N LEU A 334 5.13 25.45 -1.07
CA LEU A 334 6.20 26.00 -0.22
C LEU A 334 7.37 26.60 -1.03
N SER A 335 7.42 26.34 -2.33
CA SER A 335 8.36 26.95 -3.28
C SER A 335 7.79 28.18 -3.99
N GLY A 336 6.56 28.61 -3.63
CA GLY A 336 5.94 29.83 -4.16
C GLY A 336 5.09 29.61 -5.43
N ALA A 337 4.79 28.36 -5.83
CA ALA A 337 3.86 28.11 -6.90
C ALA A 337 2.44 28.58 -6.52
N SER A 338 1.71 29.16 -7.49
CA SER A 338 0.31 29.57 -7.32
C SER A 338 -0.58 28.38 -7.02
N LEU A 339 -1.66 28.58 -6.30
CA LEU A 339 -2.67 27.53 -6.08
C LEU A 339 -3.43 27.16 -7.36
N ASP A 340 -3.41 28.01 -8.39
CA ASP A 340 -3.96 27.69 -9.71
C ASP A 340 -3.02 26.80 -10.54
N ASP A 341 -1.78 26.59 -10.10
CA ASP A 341 -0.84 25.70 -10.77
C ASP A 341 -1.24 24.23 -10.53
N PRO A 342 -1.40 23.42 -11.60
CA PRO A 342 -1.80 22.01 -11.48
C PRO A 342 -0.83 21.16 -10.62
N THR A 343 0.39 21.63 -10.38
CA THR A 343 1.36 20.95 -9.50
C THR A 343 1.06 21.11 -8.01
N THR A 344 0.13 22.01 -7.65
CA THR A 344 -0.23 22.32 -6.25
C THR A 344 -1.54 21.67 -5.79
N THR A 345 -2.17 20.85 -6.62
CA THR A 345 -3.48 20.24 -6.32
C THR A 345 -3.50 18.73 -6.52
N THR A 346 -4.40 18.06 -5.79
CA THR A 346 -4.72 16.65 -5.99
C THR A 346 -5.74 16.41 -7.09
N LYS A 347 -6.35 17.47 -7.64
CA LYS A 347 -7.36 17.40 -8.70
C LYS A 347 -6.84 16.71 -9.95
N GLY A 348 -7.61 15.79 -10.50
CA GLY A 348 -7.24 15.04 -11.71
C GLY A 348 -6.11 14.03 -11.53
N ARG A 349 -5.62 13.83 -10.31
CA ARG A 349 -4.56 12.88 -9.99
C ARG A 349 -5.09 11.45 -10.03
N THR A 350 -4.50 10.61 -10.86
CA THR A 350 -4.74 9.16 -10.87
C THR A 350 -3.63 8.43 -10.14
N ILE A 351 -3.98 7.54 -9.21
CA ILE A 351 -3.04 6.75 -8.43
C ILE A 351 -3.13 5.30 -8.89
N PRO A 352 -2.10 4.77 -9.58
CA PRO A 352 -2.05 3.35 -9.92
C PRO A 352 -1.76 2.53 -8.69
N TYR A 353 -2.15 1.25 -8.72
CA TYR A 353 -1.74 0.30 -7.68
C TYR A 353 -1.61 -1.12 -8.24
N ALA A 354 -0.92 -1.96 -7.48
CA ALA A 354 -0.79 -3.37 -7.77
C ALA A 354 -1.04 -4.22 -6.52
N VAL A 355 -1.63 -5.40 -6.74
CA VAL A 355 -1.77 -6.48 -5.76
C VAL A 355 -0.80 -7.57 -6.16
N PHE A 356 0.16 -7.85 -5.29
CA PHE A 356 1.26 -8.77 -5.54
C PHE A 356 0.91 -10.21 -5.12
N ALA A 357 -0.23 -10.70 -5.60
CA ALA A 357 -0.64 -12.10 -5.49
C ALA A 357 -0.17 -12.91 -6.72
N THR A 358 -0.61 -14.14 -6.82
CA THR A 358 -0.44 -14.98 -8.01
C THR A 358 -1.84 -15.39 -8.50
N PRO A 359 -2.31 -14.82 -9.66
CA PRO A 359 -1.63 -13.83 -10.52
C PRO A 359 -1.57 -12.41 -9.92
N GLU A 360 -0.60 -11.60 -10.38
CA GLU A 360 -0.59 -10.16 -10.08
C GLU A 360 -1.81 -9.45 -10.70
N LEU A 361 -2.33 -8.46 -9.99
CA LEU A 361 -3.30 -7.51 -10.52
C LEU A 361 -2.73 -6.10 -10.43
N ALA A 362 -2.85 -5.30 -11.50
CA ALA A 362 -2.54 -3.89 -11.46
C ALA A 362 -3.68 -3.07 -12.06
N ARG A 363 -3.97 -1.91 -11.45
CA ARG A 363 -5.06 -1.06 -11.87
C ARG A 363 -4.68 0.43 -11.82
N ILE A 364 -5.27 1.19 -12.74
CA ILE A 364 -5.25 2.64 -12.75
C ILE A 364 -6.58 3.18 -13.28
N GLY A 365 -7.01 4.34 -12.78
CA GLY A 365 -8.23 5.02 -13.24
C GLY A 365 -9.51 4.25 -12.90
N LEU A 366 -10.54 4.44 -13.72
CA LEU A 366 -11.86 3.86 -13.51
C LEU A 366 -11.89 2.37 -13.88
N SER A 367 -12.58 1.57 -13.08
CA SER A 367 -13.03 0.25 -13.51
C SER A 367 -14.22 0.37 -14.47
N GLU A 368 -14.57 -0.73 -15.13
CA GLU A 368 -15.78 -0.78 -15.94
C GLU A 368 -17.03 -0.49 -15.13
N GLY A 369 -17.12 -1.06 -13.91
CA GLY A 369 -18.22 -0.83 -12.99
C GLY A 369 -18.34 0.64 -12.59
N GLU A 370 -17.24 1.25 -12.16
CA GLU A 370 -17.21 2.68 -11.76
C GLU A 370 -17.57 3.62 -12.93
N ALA A 371 -17.07 3.34 -14.14
CA ALA A 371 -17.39 4.15 -15.30
C ALA A 371 -18.87 4.10 -15.66
N ARG A 372 -19.49 2.92 -15.57
CA ARG A 372 -20.93 2.74 -15.81
C ARG A 372 -21.79 3.39 -14.72
N GLU A 373 -21.37 3.29 -13.45
CA GLU A 373 -22.07 3.89 -12.30
C GLU A 373 -22.17 5.41 -12.44
N VAL A 374 -21.10 6.08 -12.92
CA VAL A 374 -21.13 7.53 -13.16
C VAL A 374 -21.71 7.91 -14.53
N GLY A 375 -22.24 6.96 -15.28
CA GLY A 375 -22.98 7.19 -16.53
C GLY A 375 -22.12 7.58 -17.74
N LEU A 376 -20.83 7.22 -17.75
CA LEU A 376 -19.97 7.48 -18.90
C LEU A 376 -20.30 6.53 -20.06
N ASP A 377 -20.28 7.07 -21.28
CA ASP A 377 -20.35 6.27 -22.51
C ASP A 377 -18.94 5.72 -22.81
N VAL A 378 -18.79 4.41 -22.62
CA VAL A 378 -17.47 3.76 -22.67
C VAL A 378 -17.43 2.57 -23.60
N ARG A 379 -16.28 2.37 -24.24
CA ARG A 379 -15.89 1.14 -24.94
C ARG A 379 -14.94 0.34 -24.04
N ILE A 380 -15.11 -0.97 -24.03
CA ILE A 380 -14.30 -1.87 -23.22
C ILE A 380 -13.41 -2.72 -24.13
N ALA A 381 -12.10 -2.51 -24.00
CA ALA A 381 -11.11 -3.42 -24.59
C ALA A 381 -10.85 -4.56 -23.58
N LYS A 382 -10.84 -5.80 -24.04
CA LYS A 382 -10.50 -6.94 -23.18
C LYS A 382 -9.85 -8.06 -23.97
N ILE A 383 -8.75 -8.60 -23.46
CA ILE A 383 -8.04 -9.74 -24.04
C ILE A 383 -7.60 -10.69 -22.93
N PRO A 384 -7.51 -12.00 -23.18
CA PRO A 384 -6.86 -12.92 -22.27
C PRO A 384 -5.35 -12.63 -22.23
N THR A 385 -4.71 -12.70 -21.07
CA THR A 385 -3.25 -12.50 -20.91
C THR A 385 -2.45 -13.48 -21.78
N ALA A 386 -2.97 -14.69 -21.99
CA ALA A 386 -2.37 -15.69 -22.88
C ALA A 386 -2.30 -15.29 -24.36
N ALA A 387 -3.03 -14.25 -24.80
CA ALA A 387 -2.92 -13.70 -26.15
C ALA A 387 -1.59 -12.95 -26.38
N ILE A 388 -0.93 -12.53 -25.29
CA ILE A 388 0.31 -11.75 -25.36
C ILE A 388 1.49 -12.69 -25.64
N PRO A 389 2.32 -12.44 -26.68
CA PRO A 389 3.44 -13.34 -27.04
C PRO A 389 4.41 -13.61 -25.88
N ARG A 390 4.74 -12.60 -25.08
CA ARG A 390 5.63 -12.78 -23.91
C ARG A 390 5.04 -13.72 -22.86
N ALA A 391 3.74 -13.70 -22.63
CA ALA A 391 3.08 -14.61 -21.69
C ALA A 391 3.30 -16.08 -22.11
N LYS A 392 3.33 -16.37 -23.41
CA LYS A 392 3.65 -17.72 -23.94
C LYS A 392 5.08 -18.12 -23.62
N THR A 393 6.05 -17.22 -23.76
CA THR A 393 7.46 -17.53 -23.43
C THR A 393 7.68 -17.70 -21.93
N LEU A 394 6.83 -17.06 -21.10
CA LEU A 394 6.80 -17.26 -19.65
C LEU A 394 5.99 -18.50 -19.23
N ARG A 395 5.45 -19.26 -20.20
CA ARG A 395 4.55 -20.43 -19.96
C ARG A 395 3.42 -20.08 -18.97
N TYR A 396 2.93 -18.82 -19.04
CA TYR A 396 1.82 -18.40 -18.20
C TYR A 396 0.56 -19.21 -18.56
N ALA A 397 0.18 -20.11 -17.66
CA ALA A 397 -0.97 -20.99 -17.79
C ALA A 397 -2.16 -20.53 -16.94
N GLY A 398 -1.98 -19.47 -16.13
CA GLY A 398 -3.03 -18.95 -15.27
C GLY A 398 -4.14 -18.22 -16.05
N GLU A 399 -5.30 -18.18 -15.46
CA GLU A 399 -6.38 -17.30 -15.91
C GLU A 399 -6.01 -15.85 -15.63
N GLY A 400 -5.94 -15.05 -16.66
CA GLY A 400 -5.65 -13.63 -16.57
C GLY A 400 -6.18 -12.89 -17.78
N PHE A 401 -6.47 -11.64 -17.63
CA PHE A 401 -6.90 -10.78 -18.72
C PHE A 401 -6.37 -9.36 -18.55
N TRP A 402 -6.33 -8.63 -19.63
CA TRP A 402 -6.16 -7.19 -19.63
C TRP A 402 -7.44 -6.54 -20.09
N LYS A 403 -7.92 -5.53 -19.34
CA LYS A 403 -9.12 -4.78 -19.63
C LYS A 403 -8.80 -3.29 -19.56
N ALA A 404 -9.26 -2.51 -20.55
CA ALA A 404 -9.18 -1.05 -20.52
C ALA A 404 -10.57 -0.45 -20.75
N VAL A 405 -10.81 0.66 -20.05
CA VAL A 405 -12.01 1.50 -20.19
C VAL A 405 -11.62 2.72 -21.00
N VAL A 406 -12.31 2.93 -22.12
CA VAL A 406 -12.03 3.99 -23.09
C VAL A 406 -13.29 4.84 -23.27
N ASP A 407 -13.16 6.14 -23.22
CA ASP A 407 -14.25 7.08 -23.53
C ASP A 407 -14.68 6.92 -25.01
N ALA A 408 -15.96 6.66 -25.23
CA ALA A 408 -16.49 6.37 -26.58
C ALA A 408 -16.41 7.57 -27.54
N ASN A 409 -16.33 8.79 -27.01
CA ASN A 409 -16.37 10.03 -27.79
C ASN A 409 -14.97 10.62 -28.00
N THR A 410 -14.15 10.65 -26.94
CA THR A 410 -12.82 11.25 -26.98
C THR A 410 -11.72 10.25 -27.28
N HIS A 411 -12.02 8.95 -27.18
CA HIS A 411 -11.08 7.84 -27.32
C HIS A 411 -9.94 7.82 -26.27
N GLN A 412 -10.07 8.66 -25.24
CA GLN A 412 -9.10 8.69 -24.15
C GLN A 412 -9.24 7.46 -23.24
N ILE A 413 -8.12 7.01 -22.70
CA ILE A 413 -8.09 5.90 -21.74
C ILE A 413 -8.51 6.44 -20.38
N LEU A 414 -9.62 5.93 -19.83
CA LEU A 414 -10.17 6.30 -18.54
C LEU A 414 -9.66 5.42 -17.40
N GLY A 415 -9.25 4.21 -17.74
CA GLY A 415 -8.68 3.28 -16.78
C GLY A 415 -8.30 1.95 -17.38
N ALA A 416 -7.58 1.14 -16.62
CA ALA A 416 -7.20 -0.22 -16.99
C ALA A 416 -7.03 -1.11 -15.77
N THR A 417 -7.43 -2.38 -15.92
CA THR A 417 -7.17 -3.49 -14.99
C THR A 417 -6.42 -4.56 -15.75
N LEU A 418 -5.20 -4.87 -15.32
CA LEU A 418 -4.31 -5.84 -15.93
C LEU A 418 -4.07 -6.97 -14.94
N ILE A 419 -4.25 -8.24 -15.35
CA ILE A 419 -4.01 -9.42 -14.51
C ILE A 419 -3.07 -10.37 -15.25
N GLY A 420 -1.96 -10.72 -14.60
CA GLY A 420 -0.95 -11.61 -15.17
C GLY A 420 0.47 -11.27 -14.73
N PRO A 421 1.50 -11.83 -15.36
CA PRO A 421 2.89 -11.60 -14.98
C PRO A 421 3.34 -10.16 -15.29
N ASN A 422 4.07 -9.55 -14.36
CA ASN A 422 4.71 -8.23 -14.50
C ASN A 422 3.76 -7.06 -14.81
N VAL A 423 2.47 -7.20 -14.52
CA VAL A 423 1.48 -6.12 -14.80
C VAL A 423 1.71 -4.90 -13.91
N SER A 424 2.33 -5.07 -12.76
CA SER A 424 2.76 -3.99 -11.87
C SER A 424 3.75 -3.02 -12.54
N GLU A 425 4.54 -3.48 -13.49
CA GLU A 425 5.45 -2.65 -14.28
C GLU A 425 4.74 -2.05 -15.50
N VAL A 426 3.89 -2.83 -16.17
CA VAL A 426 3.17 -2.41 -17.39
C VAL A 426 2.19 -1.28 -17.12
N ILE A 427 1.52 -1.28 -15.96
CA ILE A 427 0.51 -0.27 -15.62
C ILE A 427 1.03 1.17 -15.70
N THR A 428 2.34 1.37 -15.50
CA THR A 428 2.99 2.67 -15.65
C THR A 428 2.92 3.21 -17.08
N ALA A 429 2.96 2.33 -18.10
CA ALA A 429 2.79 2.76 -19.50
C ALA A 429 1.38 3.30 -19.74
N VAL A 430 0.37 2.67 -19.15
CA VAL A 430 -1.02 3.18 -19.19
C VAL A 430 -1.13 4.52 -18.46
N GLN A 431 -0.49 4.66 -17.29
CA GLN A 431 -0.47 5.92 -16.54
C GLN A 431 0.12 7.07 -17.37
N LEU A 432 1.24 6.82 -18.04
CA LEU A 432 1.89 7.82 -18.89
C LEU A 432 1.01 8.22 -20.08
N ALA A 433 0.30 7.26 -20.68
CA ALA A 433 -0.65 7.53 -21.74
C ALA A 433 -1.82 8.40 -21.27
N MET A 434 -2.42 8.05 -20.13
CA MET A 434 -3.50 8.84 -19.51
C MET A 434 -3.03 10.25 -19.15
N ALA A 435 -1.86 10.39 -18.53
CA ALA A 435 -1.30 11.67 -18.14
C ALA A 435 -0.93 12.55 -19.37
N GLY A 436 -0.54 11.92 -20.46
CA GLY A 436 -0.27 12.59 -21.76
C GLY A 436 -1.51 12.87 -22.58
N GLY A 437 -2.70 12.45 -22.12
CA GLY A 437 -3.95 12.61 -22.88
C GLY A 437 -3.97 11.83 -24.19
N LEU A 438 -3.21 10.71 -24.27
CA LEU A 438 -3.16 9.88 -25.47
C LEU A 438 -4.46 9.12 -25.66
N THR A 439 -4.87 8.98 -26.93
CA THR A 439 -5.97 8.09 -27.30
C THR A 439 -5.51 6.65 -27.38
N TYR A 440 -6.46 5.70 -27.32
CA TYR A 440 -6.13 4.30 -27.44
C TYR A 440 -5.50 3.94 -28.80
N GLU A 441 -5.89 4.62 -29.89
CA GLU A 441 -5.30 4.42 -31.22
C GLU A 441 -3.82 4.80 -31.24
N GLN A 442 -3.44 5.88 -30.55
CA GLN A 442 -2.03 6.27 -30.49
C GLN A 442 -1.17 5.19 -29.81
N LEU A 443 -1.69 4.55 -28.74
CA LEU A 443 -1.01 3.41 -28.14
C LEU A 443 -1.02 2.17 -29.03
N ARG A 444 -2.12 1.91 -29.71
CA ARG A 444 -2.28 0.79 -30.64
C ARG A 444 -1.21 0.80 -31.74
N PHE A 445 -0.91 1.98 -32.29
CA PHE A 445 0.03 2.13 -33.38
C PHE A 445 1.49 2.40 -32.96
N LEU A 446 1.74 2.52 -31.66
CA LEU A 446 3.09 2.76 -31.15
C LEU A 446 3.95 1.50 -31.32
N PRO A 447 5.13 1.55 -31.97
CA PRO A 447 6.01 0.39 -32.05
C PRO A 447 6.59 0.09 -30.66
N VAL A 448 6.24 -1.09 -30.10
CA VAL A 448 6.71 -1.58 -28.80
C VAL A 448 7.68 -2.73 -29.00
N ALA A 449 8.69 -2.80 -28.13
CA ALA A 449 9.70 -3.86 -28.21
C ALA A 449 9.06 -5.26 -28.07
N HIS A 450 9.52 -6.21 -28.92
CA HIS A 450 9.04 -7.58 -28.96
C HIS A 450 10.13 -8.59 -28.55
N PRO A 451 9.84 -9.66 -27.79
CA PRO A 451 8.59 -9.89 -27.05
C PRO A 451 8.65 -9.29 -25.64
N THR A 452 7.67 -8.50 -25.29
CA THR A 452 7.52 -7.91 -23.93
C THR A 452 6.07 -8.06 -23.43
N MET A 453 5.84 -7.92 -22.12
CA MET A 453 4.47 -7.82 -21.64
C MET A 453 3.81 -6.52 -22.11
N THR A 454 4.56 -5.42 -22.19
CA THR A 454 4.04 -4.08 -22.59
C THR A 454 3.43 -4.06 -23.99
N GLU A 455 3.92 -4.91 -24.95
CA GLU A 455 3.29 -5.01 -26.27
C GLU A 455 1.84 -5.51 -26.22
N GLY A 456 1.44 -6.14 -25.10
CA GLY A 456 0.06 -6.51 -24.85
C GLY A 456 -0.92 -5.34 -24.90
N LEU A 457 -0.46 -4.09 -24.71
CA LEU A 457 -1.31 -2.91 -24.87
C LEU A 457 -1.74 -2.70 -26.31
N GLN A 458 -0.88 -3.02 -27.30
CA GLN A 458 -1.26 -2.99 -28.71
C GLN A 458 -2.34 -4.03 -28.99
N VAL A 459 -2.13 -5.28 -28.56
CA VAL A 459 -3.10 -6.38 -28.70
C VAL A 459 -4.43 -6.03 -28.00
N LEU A 460 -4.36 -5.41 -26.82
CA LEU A 460 -5.53 -4.96 -26.07
C LEU A 460 -6.36 -3.96 -26.88
N PHE A 461 -5.72 -2.93 -27.41
CA PHE A 461 -6.43 -1.89 -28.15
C PHE A 461 -6.82 -2.29 -29.58
N ASP A 462 -6.16 -3.31 -30.17
CA ASP A 462 -6.64 -3.93 -31.41
C ASP A 462 -8.02 -4.58 -31.26
N SER A 463 -8.40 -5.00 -30.05
CA SER A 463 -9.72 -5.59 -29.79
C SER A 463 -10.88 -4.59 -29.92
N LEU A 464 -10.60 -3.30 -30.01
CA LEU A 464 -11.62 -2.26 -30.22
C LEU A 464 -11.96 -1.99 -31.69
N GLY A 465 -11.19 -2.52 -32.62
CA GLY A 465 -11.41 -2.35 -34.07
C GLY A 465 -10.75 -1.11 -34.62
#